data_fc63a2a978d9de01ff020005a52a1bc3
#
_entry.id   fc63a2a978d9de01ff020005a52a1bc3
#
_cell.length_a   1.000
_cell.length_b   1.000
_cell.length_c   1.000
_cell.angle_alpha   90.00
_cell.angle_beta   90.00
_cell.angle_gamma   90.00
#
_symmetry.space_group_name_H-M   'P 1'
#
loop_
_entity.id
_entity.type
_entity.pdbx_description
1 polymer ?
#
loop_
_entity_poly.entity_id
_entity_poly.type
_entity_poly.pdbx_seq_one_letter_code
_entity_poly.pdbx_strand_id
1 'polypeptide(L)'
;MYSEQLLDSIEKQDFSQEKVLLKKALDNDDPEVLASLAENLTGLGFTNLSKEVYRSLIAQFPKEDLFKVYLAEILLNDGEEDDGLSLLYNIDEDSSAYLDSLLVQADYYQTNGLLETAHSKLMKAAKLAPDEDVIKFGLAELDYLSGHNEQALALYQDLLTRHKNISEVNLTDRLFQTLAKLGRYEEASKVIEEHSGDILDIDSKYQAALIMLNVNKDDQAITYLNDVIDQSPDYVNAYPLLATAYEHKNDNEQVLRSSQAGLAYNELDPILYSKGARAAANLNDLKTAEDLLTRGLKVEPENNDLRLQLSNLYLHENKDEANLKLFAKLDESDLEPQAHWNMALSYENLDNSDKAKSEFLLAYPEFQSNPSFLKQMIRFFNTEANSTEIVLQLLERYLKLEPEDGDMQELYNQLAD
;
A
#
# COMPACT_ATOMS: atom_id res chain seq x y z
N MET A 1 35.53 25.86 32.06
CA MET A 1 34.33 26.73 32.16
C MET A 1 33.27 25.98 32.99
N TYR A 2 32.34 26.71 33.59
CA TYR A 2 31.29 26.05 34.40
C TYR A 2 30.30 25.26 33.56
N SER A 3 30.05 25.68 32.32
CA SER A 3 29.28 24.96 31.33
C SER A 3 29.85 23.56 31.04
N GLU A 4 31.16 23.44 30.85
CA GLU A 4 31.82 22.14 30.65
C GLU A 4 31.72 21.25 31.89
N GLN A 5 31.83 21.83 33.08
CA GLN A 5 31.67 21.08 34.34
C GLN A 5 30.26 20.55 34.52
N LEU A 6 29.26 21.31 34.08
CA LEU A 6 27.85 20.87 34.08
C LEU A 6 27.64 19.69 33.14
N LEU A 7 28.09 19.80 31.87
CA LEU A 7 27.97 18.71 30.91
C LEU A 7 28.72 17.46 31.38
N ASP A 8 29.95 17.62 31.92
CA ASP A 8 30.76 16.52 32.45
C ASP A 8 30.08 15.82 33.64
N SER A 9 29.36 16.59 34.50
CA SER A 9 28.58 16.02 35.60
C SER A 9 27.33 15.26 35.10
N ILE A 10 26.67 15.76 34.07
CA ILE A 10 25.52 15.10 33.45
C ILE A 10 25.94 13.78 32.79
N GLU A 11 27.06 13.78 32.03
CA GLU A 11 27.62 12.56 31.41
C GLU A 11 27.96 11.49 32.47
N LYS A 12 28.47 11.92 33.63
CA LYS A 12 28.77 11.04 34.77
C LYS A 12 27.55 10.67 35.62
N GLN A 13 26.37 11.15 35.24
CA GLN A 13 25.10 10.97 36.01
C GLN A 13 25.16 11.49 37.46
N ASP A 14 26.02 12.51 37.71
CA ASP A 14 26.10 13.19 39.01
C ASP A 14 25.33 14.52 38.98
N PHE A 15 24.08 14.45 39.35
CA PHE A 15 23.17 15.61 39.37
C PHE A 15 23.23 16.42 40.67
N SER A 16 24.13 16.08 41.63
CA SER A 16 24.20 16.70 42.98
C SER A 16 24.50 18.19 42.95
N GLN A 17 25.23 18.66 41.91
CA GLN A 17 25.64 20.06 41.78
C GLN A 17 25.05 20.78 40.54
N GLU A 18 24.12 20.14 39.83
CA GLU A 18 23.52 20.62 38.60
C GLU A 18 23.08 22.10 38.67
N LYS A 19 22.18 22.43 39.64
CA LYS A 19 21.70 23.81 39.82
C LYS A 19 22.80 24.82 40.19
N VAL A 20 23.79 24.36 40.93
CA VAL A 20 24.90 25.22 41.36
C VAL A 20 25.82 25.51 40.17
N LEU A 21 26.10 24.50 39.35
CA LEU A 21 26.94 24.64 38.15
C LEU A 21 26.23 25.47 37.10
N LEU A 22 24.92 25.22 36.86
CA LEU A 22 24.14 26.03 35.94
C LEU A 22 24.16 27.51 36.35
N LYS A 23 23.88 27.82 37.60
CA LYS A 23 23.90 29.21 38.08
C LYS A 23 25.28 29.83 37.87
N LYS A 24 26.36 29.13 38.18
CA LYS A 24 27.72 29.63 37.97
C LYS A 24 28.04 29.85 36.51
N ALA A 25 27.56 28.96 35.62
CA ALA A 25 27.70 29.13 34.16
C ALA A 25 27.00 30.41 33.71
N LEU A 26 25.70 30.59 34.10
CA LEU A 26 24.91 31.77 33.75
C LEU A 26 25.53 33.08 34.23
N ASP A 27 26.23 33.06 35.40
CA ASP A 27 26.83 34.24 36.00
C ASP A 27 28.25 34.56 35.44
N ASN A 28 28.98 33.59 34.86
CA ASN A 28 30.41 33.73 34.60
C ASN A 28 30.87 33.27 33.20
N ASP A 29 30.12 32.45 32.49
CA ASP A 29 30.54 31.96 31.18
C ASP A 29 30.08 32.92 30.07
N ASP A 30 30.80 32.95 28.95
CA ASP A 30 30.50 33.83 27.81
C ASP A 30 29.20 33.38 27.09
N PRO A 31 28.47 34.33 26.47
CA PRO A 31 27.20 34.06 25.80
C PRO A 31 27.26 32.95 24.73
N GLU A 32 28.37 32.89 23.97
CA GLU A 32 28.61 31.86 22.96
C GLU A 32 28.70 30.45 23.61
N VAL A 33 29.37 30.38 24.76
CA VAL A 33 29.49 29.15 25.55
C VAL A 33 28.18 28.74 26.15
N LEU A 34 27.37 29.69 26.62
CA LEU A 34 26.03 29.44 27.13
C LEU A 34 25.10 28.95 26.04
N ALA A 35 25.17 29.52 24.82
CA ALA A 35 24.37 29.05 23.69
C ALA A 35 24.74 27.59 23.33
N SER A 36 26.04 27.28 23.28
CA SER A 36 26.51 25.90 23.05
C SER A 36 26.09 24.95 24.19
N LEU A 37 26.11 25.42 25.45
CA LEU A 37 25.59 24.65 26.59
C LEU A 37 24.11 24.31 26.41
N ALA A 38 23.30 25.30 26.04
CA ALA A 38 21.85 25.10 25.85
C ALA A 38 21.56 24.09 24.74
N GLU A 39 22.27 24.17 23.62
CA GLU A 39 22.16 23.22 22.52
C GLU A 39 22.52 21.78 22.97
N ASN A 40 23.65 21.61 23.65
CA ASN A 40 24.07 20.30 24.18
C ASN A 40 23.04 19.75 25.19
N LEU A 41 22.52 20.60 26.09
CA LEU A 41 21.48 20.21 27.05
C LEU A 41 20.19 19.74 26.36
N THR A 42 19.80 20.43 25.29
CA THR A 42 18.66 20.01 24.44
C THR A 42 18.91 18.63 23.82
N GLY A 43 20.06 18.44 23.20
CA GLY A 43 20.46 17.16 22.58
C GLY A 43 20.54 15.99 23.59
N LEU A 44 20.86 16.28 24.85
CA LEU A 44 20.89 15.30 25.95
C LEU A 44 19.50 15.10 26.62
N GLY A 45 18.47 15.83 26.21
CA GLY A 45 17.11 15.73 26.77
C GLY A 45 16.89 16.55 28.05
N PHE A 46 17.86 17.39 28.45
CA PHE A 46 17.73 18.30 29.63
C PHE A 46 17.07 19.63 29.23
N THR A 47 15.87 19.52 28.59
CA THR A 47 15.15 20.66 28.02
C THR A 47 14.87 21.77 29.03
N ASN A 48 14.55 21.43 30.29
CA ASN A 48 14.31 22.43 31.34
C ASN A 48 15.53 23.31 31.62
N LEU A 49 16.73 22.72 31.70
CA LEU A 49 17.97 23.47 31.91
C LEU A 49 18.29 24.33 30.69
N SER A 50 18.09 23.78 29.48
CA SER A 50 18.27 24.53 28.24
C SER A 50 17.33 25.75 28.18
N LYS A 51 16.05 25.58 28.52
CA LYS A 51 15.09 26.70 28.61
C LYS A 51 15.55 27.78 29.59
N GLU A 52 16.14 27.43 30.74
CA GLU A 52 16.69 28.41 31.69
C GLU A 52 17.86 29.20 31.09
N VAL A 53 18.75 28.51 30.35
CA VAL A 53 19.89 29.17 29.67
C VAL A 53 19.41 30.13 28.59
N TYR A 54 18.50 29.69 27.69
CA TYR A 54 17.99 30.57 26.64
C TYR A 54 17.18 31.76 27.21
N ARG A 55 16.39 31.58 28.26
CA ARG A 55 15.71 32.70 28.94
C ARG A 55 16.71 33.70 29.48
N SER A 56 17.82 33.25 30.04
CA SER A 56 18.91 34.15 30.52
C SER A 56 19.58 34.90 29.36
N LEU A 57 19.86 34.19 28.25
CA LEU A 57 20.46 34.82 27.05
C LEU A 57 19.49 35.87 26.44
N ILE A 58 18.22 35.60 26.34
CA ILE A 58 17.20 36.55 25.83
C ILE A 58 17.12 37.80 26.75
N ALA A 59 17.20 37.62 28.08
CA ALA A 59 17.17 38.74 29.00
C ALA A 59 18.44 39.61 28.88
N GLN A 60 19.61 39.02 28.64
CA GLN A 60 20.88 39.74 28.44
C GLN A 60 21.00 40.36 27.05
N PHE A 61 20.49 39.68 26.03
CA PHE A 61 20.60 40.06 24.61
C PHE A 61 19.21 40.15 23.93
N PRO A 62 18.35 41.09 24.32
CA PRO A 62 16.98 41.17 23.85
C PRO A 62 16.81 41.45 22.36
N LYS A 63 17.89 41.85 21.67
CA LYS A 63 17.91 42.09 20.21
C LYS A 63 18.37 40.86 19.42
N GLU A 64 18.86 39.83 20.08
CA GLU A 64 19.28 38.59 19.43
C GLU A 64 18.13 37.62 19.38
N ASP A 65 17.30 37.76 18.34
CA ASP A 65 16.05 37.01 18.19
C ASP A 65 16.28 35.50 17.96
N LEU A 66 17.50 35.09 17.55
CA LEU A 66 17.82 33.68 17.34
C LEU A 66 17.66 32.85 18.60
N PHE A 67 17.95 33.44 19.78
CA PHE A 67 17.71 32.74 21.07
C PHE A 67 16.22 32.53 21.35
N LYS A 68 15.34 33.40 20.82
CA LYS A 68 13.89 33.22 20.93
C LYS A 68 13.43 32.05 20.03
N VAL A 69 14.03 31.89 18.85
CA VAL A 69 13.74 30.76 17.96
C VAL A 69 14.10 29.43 18.62
N TYR A 70 15.29 29.31 19.17
CA TYR A 70 15.74 28.08 19.84
C TYR A 70 14.90 27.76 21.09
N LEU A 71 14.55 28.78 21.88
CA LEU A 71 13.67 28.57 23.03
C LEU A 71 12.26 28.13 22.59
N ALA A 72 11.74 28.74 21.54
CA ALA A 72 10.41 28.41 21.00
C ALA A 72 10.35 26.98 20.48
N GLU A 73 11.38 26.53 19.75
CA GLU A 73 11.48 25.14 19.29
C GLU A 73 11.41 24.13 20.43
N ILE A 74 12.15 24.39 21.53
CA ILE A 74 12.12 23.52 22.71
C ILE A 74 10.74 23.55 23.37
N LEU A 75 10.11 24.74 23.50
CA LEU A 75 8.79 24.89 24.10
C LEU A 75 7.73 24.14 23.28
N LEU A 76 7.75 24.25 21.96
CA LEU A 76 6.83 23.56 21.08
C LEU A 76 6.97 22.04 21.18
N ASN A 77 8.22 21.53 21.22
CA ASN A 77 8.50 20.12 21.38
C ASN A 77 8.08 19.58 22.76
N ASP A 78 8.12 20.40 23.79
CA ASP A 78 7.66 20.06 25.15
C ASP A 78 6.15 20.25 25.36
N GLY A 79 5.40 20.71 24.32
CA GLY A 79 3.95 20.94 24.36
C GLY A 79 3.53 22.28 24.97
N GLU A 80 4.47 23.22 25.18
CA GLU A 80 4.20 24.59 25.63
C GLU A 80 3.90 25.50 24.41
N GLU A 81 2.84 25.15 23.67
CA GLU A 81 2.54 25.70 22.34
C GLU A 81 2.31 27.21 22.31
N ASP A 82 1.50 27.72 23.24
CA ASP A 82 1.17 29.16 23.30
C ASP A 82 2.42 30.01 23.52
N ASP A 83 3.29 29.58 24.43
CA ASP A 83 4.52 30.31 24.75
C ASP A 83 5.53 30.22 23.60
N GLY A 84 5.68 29.05 22.98
CA GLY A 84 6.57 28.85 21.83
C GLY A 84 6.12 29.68 20.62
N LEU A 85 4.87 29.59 20.23
CA LEU A 85 4.32 30.36 19.12
C LEU A 85 4.36 31.87 19.38
N SER A 86 4.09 32.31 20.63
CA SER A 86 4.19 33.72 20.99
C SER A 86 5.59 34.29 20.77
N LEU A 87 6.64 33.52 21.13
CA LEU A 87 8.02 33.94 20.85
C LEU A 87 8.28 34.10 19.35
N LEU A 88 7.87 33.15 18.53
CA LEU A 88 8.09 33.17 17.08
C LEU A 88 7.33 34.29 16.37
N TYR A 89 6.06 34.52 16.75
CA TYR A 89 5.24 35.59 16.16
C TYR A 89 5.67 37.00 16.57
N ASN A 90 6.43 37.14 17.64
CA ASN A 90 7.00 38.42 18.08
C ASN A 90 8.38 38.72 17.48
N ILE A 91 8.86 37.93 16.52
CA ILE A 91 10.08 38.21 15.74
C ILE A 91 9.70 39.06 14.53
N ASP A 92 10.28 40.24 14.43
CA ASP A 92 10.01 41.20 13.36
C ASP A 92 10.51 40.65 11.99
N GLU A 93 9.82 41.03 10.89
CA GLU A 93 10.20 40.62 9.54
C GLU A 93 11.61 41.09 9.11
N ASP A 94 12.11 42.18 9.72
CA ASP A 94 13.46 42.72 9.48
C ASP A 94 14.55 41.99 10.31
N SER A 95 14.19 41.07 11.18
CA SER A 95 15.14 40.33 11.99
C SER A 95 15.90 39.30 11.17
N SER A 96 17.22 39.15 11.44
CA SER A 96 18.02 38.09 10.84
C SER A 96 17.49 36.67 11.17
N ALA A 97 16.78 36.50 12.28
CA ALA A 97 16.21 35.25 12.71
C ALA A 97 14.76 35.00 12.19
N TYR A 98 14.24 35.91 11.33
CA TYR A 98 12.87 35.76 10.84
C TYR A 98 12.71 34.53 9.95
N LEU A 99 13.69 34.24 9.10
CA LEU A 99 13.70 33.04 8.27
C LEU A 99 13.63 31.77 9.15
N ASP A 100 14.50 31.69 10.17
CA ASP A 100 14.52 30.55 11.09
C ASP A 100 13.20 30.39 11.85
N SER A 101 12.61 31.52 12.24
CA SER A 101 11.28 31.50 12.88
C SER A 101 10.18 30.96 11.98
N LEU A 102 10.21 31.25 10.68
CA LEU A 102 9.26 30.70 9.70
C LEU A 102 9.45 29.19 9.50
N LEU A 103 10.70 28.71 9.53
CA LEU A 103 11.01 27.29 9.39
C LEU A 103 10.51 26.51 10.61
N VAL A 104 10.77 26.97 11.83
CA VAL A 104 10.24 26.35 13.07
C VAL A 104 8.71 26.38 13.12
N GLN A 105 8.08 27.50 12.71
CA GLN A 105 6.63 27.57 12.59
C GLN A 105 6.10 26.54 11.57
N ALA A 106 6.75 26.40 10.42
CA ALA A 106 6.33 25.45 9.39
C ALA A 106 6.42 24.01 9.88
N ASP A 107 7.51 23.64 10.54
CA ASP A 107 7.71 22.31 11.12
C ASP A 107 6.65 22.00 12.18
N TYR A 108 6.40 22.92 13.09
CA TYR A 108 5.35 22.79 14.09
C TYR A 108 3.96 22.56 13.46
N TYR A 109 3.58 23.37 12.46
CA TYR A 109 2.29 23.24 11.82
C TYR A 109 2.19 21.94 10.99
N GLN A 110 3.27 21.51 10.36
CA GLN A 110 3.33 20.24 9.64
C GLN A 110 3.13 19.05 10.58
N THR A 111 3.85 19.03 11.70
CA THR A 111 3.75 17.96 12.71
C THR A 111 2.35 17.86 13.30
N ASN A 112 1.65 19.00 13.45
CA ASN A 112 0.27 19.06 13.93
C ASN A 112 -0.79 18.88 12.81
N GLY A 113 -0.40 18.51 11.58
CA GLY A 113 -1.31 18.23 10.47
C GLY A 113 -1.95 19.48 9.85
N LEU A 114 -1.50 20.68 10.21
CA LEU A 114 -1.98 21.96 9.67
C LEU A 114 -1.21 22.35 8.39
N LEU A 115 -1.29 21.46 7.38
CA LEU A 115 -0.44 21.50 6.18
C LEU A 115 -0.53 22.80 5.40
N GLU A 116 -1.73 23.40 5.27
CA GLU A 116 -1.91 24.69 4.57
C GLU A 116 -1.18 25.83 5.29
N THR A 117 -1.21 25.84 6.62
CA THR A 117 -0.51 26.84 7.41
C THR A 117 1.00 26.67 7.29
N ALA A 118 1.50 25.43 7.40
CA ALA A 118 2.89 25.07 7.18
C ALA A 118 3.37 25.53 5.80
N HIS A 119 2.62 25.22 4.75
CA HIS A 119 2.90 25.62 3.37
C HIS A 119 2.99 27.15 3.24
N SER A 120 2.06 27.90 3.86
CA SER A 120 2.10 29.37 3.86
C SER A 120 3.37 29.92 4.52
N LYS A 121 3.88 29.28 5.58
CA LYS A 121 5.13 29.67 6.24
C LYS A 121 6.34 29.37 5.36
N LEU A 122 6.42 28.18 4.76
CA LEU A 122 7.50 27.83 3.82
C LEU A 122 7.48 28.70 2.56
N MET A 123 6.30 29.07 2.04
CA MET A 123 6.21 30.03 0.91
C MET A 123 6.75 31.41 1.25
N LYS A 124 6.60 31.87 2.49
CA LYS A 124 7.24 33.11 2.96
C LYS A 124 8.75 32.92 3.08
N ALA A 125 9.22 31.81 3.65
CA ALA A 125 10.62 31.47 3.76
C ALA A 125 11.29 31.40 2.38
N ALA A 126 10.66 30.76 1.39
CA ALA A 126 11.16 30.68 0.01
C ALA A 126 11.28 32.02 -0.70
N LYS A 127 10.46 33.02 -0.33
CA LYS A 127 10.61 34.38 -0.86
C LYS A 127 11.85 35.10 -0.29
N LEU A 128 12.21 34.80 0.95
CA LEU A 128 13.39 35.37 1.61
C LEU A 128 14.69 34.70 1.16
N ALA A 129 14.63 33.40 0.94
CA ALA A 129 15.77 32.56 0.55
C ALA A 129 15.41 31.66 -0.65
N PRO A 130 15.27 32.23 -1.86
CA PRO A 130 14.78 31.50 -3.04
C PRO A 130 15.75 30.44 -3.57
N ASP A 131 17.02 30.52 -3.19
CA ASP A 131 18.06 29.58 -3.63
C ASP A 131 18.30 28.44 -2.64
N GLU A 132 17.58 28.43 -1.51
CA GLU A 132 17.71 27.40 -0.48
C GLU A 132 16.92 26.13 -0.88
N ASP A 133 17.65 25.12 -1.35
CA ASP A 133 17.07 23.86 -1.84
C ASP A 133 16.34 23.07 -0.74
N VAL A 134 16.72 23.20 0.53
CA VAL A 134 16.03 22.57 1.67
C VAL A 134 14.61 23.14 1.84
N ILE A 135 14.42 24.44 1.62
CA ILE A 135 13.09 25.08 1.68
C ILE A 135 12.23 24.61 0.50
N LYS A 136 12.80 24.52 -0.70
CA LYS A 136 12.08 23.97 -1.88
C LYS A 136 11.68 22.52 -1.64
N PHE A 137 12.56 21.73 -1.02
CA PHE A 137 12.27 20.37 -0.65
C PHE A 137 11.12 20.28 0.37
N GLY A 138 11.15 21.12 1.42
CA GLY A 138 10.05 21.20 2.38
C GLY A 138 8.70 21.54 1.72
N LEU A 139 8.68 22.47 0.76
CA LEU A 139 7.49 22.78 -0.04
C LEU A 139 7.04 21.56 -0.85
N ALA A 140 7.96 20.85 -1.50
CA ALA A 140 7.63 19.67 -2.28
C ALA A 140 7.02 18.55 -1.42
N GLU A 141 7.56 18.31 -0.21
CA GLU A 141 7.00 17.34 0.75
C GLU A 141 5.60 17.75 1.22
N LEU A 142 5.37 19.03 1.52
CA LEU A 142 4.04 19.52 1.91
C LEU A 142 3.02 19.40 0.77
N ASP A 143 3.42 19.76 -0.45
CA ASP A 143 2.58 19.60 -1.64
C ASP A 143 2.25 18.12 -1.89
N TYR A 144 3.23 17.22 -1.74
CA TYR A 144 3.02 15.78 -1.86
C TYR A 144 2.08 15.22 -0.80
N LEU A 145 2.19 15.67 0.45
CA LEU A 145 1.31 15.27 1.56
C LEU A 145 -0.10 15.84 1.40
N SER A 146 -0.22 17.05 0.88
CA SER A 146 -1.50 17.74 0.64
C SER A 146 -2.22 17.28 -0.64
N GLY A 147 -1.58 16.40 -1.45
CA GLY A 147 -2.14 15.92 -2.71
C GLY A 147 -1.96 16.89 -3.88
N HIS A 148 -1.19 17.96 -3.71
CA HIS A 148 -0.82 18.90 -4.79
C HIS A 148 0.32 18.31 -5.63
N ASN A 149 0.08 17.10 -6.16
CA ASN A 149 1.15 16.27 -6.74
C ASN A 149 1.84 16.89 -7.97
N GLU A 150 1.16 17.75 -8.76
CA GLU A 150 1.80 18.43 -9.90
C GLU A 150 2.82 19.50 -9.43
N GLN A 151 2.53 20.22 -8.34
CA GLN A 151 3.45 21.18 -7.74
C GLN A 151 4.65 20.45 -7.13
N ALA A 152 4.40 19.40 -6.35
CA ALA A 152 5.44 18.54 -5.79
C ALA A 152 6.35 17.99 -6.88
N LEU A 153 5.77 17.47 -7.98
CA LEU A 153 6.51 16.92 -9.11
C LEU A 153 7.50 17.94 -9.70
N ALA A 154 7.03 19.17 -9.95
CA ALA A 154 7.88 20.22 -10.53
C ALA A 154 9.08 20.56 -9.62
N LEU A 155 8.87 20.60 -8.31
CA LEU A 155 9.92 20.87 -7.33
C LEU A 155 10.91 19.71 -7.22
N TYR A 156 10.43 18.44 -7.15
CA TYR A 156 11.32 17.29 -7.12
C TYR A 156 12.15 17.16 -8.40
N GLN A 157 11.58 17.44 -9.57
CA GLN A 157 12.32 17.45 -10.84
C GLN A 157 13.43 18.49 -10.85
N ASP A 158 13.15 19.72 -10.38
CA ASP A 158 14.15 20.77 -10.27
C ASP A 158 15.28 20.36 -9.30
N LEU A 159 14.93 19.84 -8.12
CA LEU A 159 15.89 19.42 -7.10
C LEU A 159 16.76 18.25 -7.56
N LEU A 160 16.20 17.27 -8.25
CA LEU A 160 16.92 16.09 -8.74
C LEU A 160 18.02 16.45 -9.75
N THR A 161 17.93 17.62 -10.41
CA THR A 161 19.01 18.09 -11.30
C THR A 161 20.31 18.42 -10.56
N ARG A 162 20.24 18.68 -9.23
CA ARG A 162 21.37 19.12 -8.40
C ARG A 162 21.73 18.14 -7.28
N HIS A 163 20.75 17.41 -6.79
CA HIS A 163 20.88 16.53 -5.64
C HIS A 163 20.29 15.17 -5.92
N LYS A 164 20.90 14.10 -5.40
CA LYS A 164 20.29 12.78 -5.34
C LYS A 164 19.40 12.63 -4.09
N ASN A 165 19.90 13.15 -2.97
CA ASN A 165 19.24 13.11 -1.68
C ASN A 165 19.22 14.50 -1.06
N ILE A 166 18.15 14.82 -0.33
CA ILE A 166 18.07 15.97 0.57
C ILE A 166 17.51 15.44 1.90
N SER A 167 18.15 15.80 3.03
CA SER A 167 17.76 15.36 4.37
C SER A 167 17.47 13.84 4.45
N GLU A 168 18.39 13.04 3.91
CA GLU A 168 18.32 11.57 3.85
C GLU A 168 17.22 11.00 2.93
N VAL A 169 16.37 11.84 2.33
CA VAL A 169 15.30 11.41 1.40
C VAL A 169 15.88 11.31 -0.02
N ASN A 170 15.62 10.18 -0.66
CA ASN A 170 15.97 9.94 -2.06
C ASN A 170 14.97 10.66 -2.99
N LEU A 171 15.45 11.60 -3.78
CA LEU A 171 14.60 12.39 -4.68
C LEU A 171 14.08 11.58 -5.88
N THR A 172 14.80 10.55 -6.31
CA THR A 172 14.32 9.62 -7.34
C THR A 172 13.05 8.90 -6.85
N ASP A 173 13.08 8.42 -5.61
CA ASP A 173 11.93 7.74 -5.00
C ASP A 173 10.71 8.66 -4.92
N ARG A 174 10.92 9.89 -4.45
CA ARG A 174 9.84 10.90 -4.42
C ARG A 174 9.28 11.21 -5.79
N LEU A 175 10.16 11.29 -6.79
CA LEU A 175 9.76 11.60 -8.17
C LEU A 175 8.87 10.51 -8.75
N PHE A 176 9.29 9.25 -8.74
CA PHE A 176 8.47 8.19 -9.31
C PHE A 176 7.21 7.91 -8.49
N GLN A 177 7.26 8.03 -7.15
CA GLN A 177 6.07 7.92 -6.29
C GLN A 177 5.04 9.01 -6.61
N THR A 178 5.49 10.26 -6.83
CA THR A 178 4.62 11.38 -7.20
C THR A 178 3.99 11.15 -8.58
N LEU A 179 4.76 10.69 -9.55
CA LEU A 179 4.27 10.31 -10.87
C LEU A 179 3.22 9.17 -10.78
N ALA A 180 3.45 8.19 -9.93
CA ALA A 180 2.49 7.09 -9.71
C ALA A 180 1.19 7.60 -9.08
N LYS A 181 1.24 8.53 -8.10
CA LYS A 181 0.04 9.19 -7.54
C LYS A 181 -0.76 9.97 -8.60
N LEU A 182 -0.08 10.51 -9.62
CA LEU A 182 -0.72 11.17 -10.75
C LEU A 182 -1.25 10.20 -11.83
N GLY A 183 -1.06 8.89 -11.65
CA GLY A 183 -1.40 7.87 -12.65
C GLY A 183 -0.47 7.84 -13.86
N ARG A 184 0.67 8.57 -13.82
CA ARG A 184 1.64 8.71 -14.90
C ARG A 184 2.69 7.58 -14.83
N TYR A 185 2.20 6.32 -14.82
CA TYR A 185 3.05 5.13 -14.61
C TYR A 185 4.15 4.94 -15.66
N GLU A 186 3.89 5.28 -16.92
CA GLU A 186 4.89 5.21 -18.00
C GLU A 186 6.05 6.18 -17.78
N GLU A 187 5.79 7.36 -17.22
CA GLU A 187 6.85 8.30 -16.87
C GLU A 187 7.59 7.87 -15.62
N ALA A 188 6.86 7.37 -14.62
CA ALA A 188 7.46 6.81 -13.42
C ALA A 188 8.42 5.65 -13.76
N SER A 189 8.01 4.76 -14.67
CA SER A 189 8.86 3.64 -15.08
C SER A 189 10.15 4.09 -15.77
N LYS A 190 10.13 5.17 -16.54
CA LYS A 190 11.34 5.74 -17.15
C LYS A 190 12.30 6.30 -16.10
N VAL A 191 11.76 7.02 -15.10
CA VAL A 191 12.57 7.52 -13.98
C VAL A 191 13.25 6.36 -13.25
N ILE A 192 12.51 5.27 -12.97
CA ILE A 192 13.06 4.07 -12.32
C ILE A 192 14.17 3.45 -13.18
N GLU A 193 13.98 3.34 -14.50
CA GLU A 193 14.99 2.77 -15.42
C GLU A 193 16.26 3.62 -15.49
N GLU A 194 16.12 4.95 -15.59
CA GLU A 194 17.22 5.90 -15.68
C GLU A 194 18.03 5.97 -14.37
N HIS A 195 17.40 5.74 -13.22
CA HIS A 195 17.97 5.88 -11.89
C HIS A 195 17.97 4.57 -11.07
N SER A 196 17.94 3.41 -11.74
CA SER A 196 17.80 2.11 -11.07
C SER A 196 18.90 1.84 -10.02
N GLY A 197 20.10 2.39 -10.19
CA GLY A 197 21.20 2.30 -9.21
C GLY A 197 21.03 3.16 -7.96
N ASP A 198 20.06 4.06 -7.93
CA ASP A 198 19.79 4.95 -6.80
C ASP A 198 18.65 4.41 -5.90
N ILE A 199 17.89 3.38 -6.36
CA ILE A 199 16.80 2.74 -5.63
C ILE A 199 17.38 1.64 -4.74
N LEU A 200 17.66 1.95 -3.47
CA LEU A 200 18.42 1.08 -2.58
C LEU A 200 17.57 0.45 -1.46
N ASP A 201 16.60 1.17 -0.92
CA ASP A 201 15.79 0.68 0.18
C ASP A 201 14.68 -0.28 -0.29
N ILE A 202 14.22 -1.10 0.65
CA ILE A 202 13.26 -2.18 0.37
C ILE A 202 11.90 -1.64 -0.08
N ASP A 203 11.41 -0.58 0.58
CA ASP A 203 10.09 -0.03 0.28
C ASP A 203 10.08 0.65 -1.10
N SER A 204 11.16 1.37 -1.45
CA SER A 204 11.31 1.95 -2.79
C SER A 204 11.39 0.90 -3.89
N LYS A 205 12.08 -0.23 -3.65
CA LYS A 205 12.10 -1.37 -4.57
C LYS A 205 10.71 -2.00 -4.74
N TYR A 206 9.97 -2.16 -3.65
CA TYR A 206 8.61 -2.65 -3.69
C TYR A 206 7.69 -1.72 -4.50
N GLN A 207 7.79 -0.40 -4.27
CA GLN A 207 7.02 0.59 -5.04
C GLN A 207 7.42 0.60 -6.53
N ALA A 208 8.71 0.50 -6.83
CA ALA A 208 9.19 0.37 -8.21
C ALA A 208 8.60 -0.87 -8.90
N ALA A 209 8.56 -2.01 -8.22
CA ALA A 209 7.94 -3.22 -8.74
C ALA A 209 6.45 -3.04 -9.04
N LEU A 210 5.69 -2.38 -8.15
CA LEU A 210 4.28 -2.05 -8.40
C LEU A 210 4.10 -1.21 -9.67
N ILE A 211 4.95 -0.21 -9.86
CA ILE A 211 4.91 0.65 -11.07
C ILE A 211 5.24 -0.17 -12.31
N MET A 212 6.27 -1.02 -12.24
CA MET A 212 6.67 -1.88 -13.37
C MET A 212 5.56 -2.85 -13.78
N LEU A 213 4.82 -3.42 -12.82
CA LEU A 213 3.64 -4.26 -13.09
C LEU A 213 2.53 -3.48 -13.81
N ASN A 214 2.27 -2.23 -13.39
CA ASN A 214 1.24 -1.39 -14.01
C ASN A 214 1.53 -1.07 -15.49
N VAL A 215 2.80 -1.09 -15.90
CA VAL A 215 3.21 -0.85 -17.29
C VAL A 215 3.62 -2.15 -18.01
N ASN A 216 3.25 -3.31 -17.47
CA ASN A 216 3.53 -4.64 -18.02
C ASN A 216 5.04 -4.93 -18.23
N LYS A 217 5.90 -4.36 -17.40
CA LYS A 217 7.34 -4.64 -17.36
C LYS A 217 7.65 -5.73 -16.33
N ASP A 218 7.07 -6.91 -16.51
CA ASP A 218 7.07 -8.00 -15.54
C ASP A 218 8.48 -8.49 -15.15
N ASP A 219 9.43 -8.53 -16.09
CA ASP A 219 10.81 -8.97 -15.79
C ASP A 219 11.51 -8.02 -14.79
N GLN A 220 11.29 -6.72 -14.93
CA GLN A 220 11.85 -5.73 -14.03
C GLN A 220 11.15 -5.78 -12.66
N ALA A 221 9.83 -5.94 -12.65
CA ALA A 221 9.07 -6.13 -11.42
C ALA A 221 9.57 -7.37 -10.64
N ILE A 222 9.77 -8.50 -11.32
CA ILE A 222 10.32 -9.73 -10.74
C ILE A 222 11.71 -9.48 -10.13
N THR A 223 12.55 -8.71 -10.82
CA THR A 223 13.90 -8.39 -10.31
C THR A 223 13.80 -7.62 -9.00
N TYR A 224 13.01 -6.54 -8.95
CA TYR A 224 12.83 -5.76 -7.72
C TYR A 224 12.18 -6.57 -6.59
N LEU A 225 11.16 -7.39 -6.89
CA LEU A 225 10.48 -8.20 -5.88
C LEU A 225 11.39 -9.30 -5.30
N ASN A 226 12.22 -9.91 -6.13
CA ASN A 226 13.23 -10.85 -5.64
C ASN A 226 14.26 -10.15 -4.75
N ASP A 227 14.73 -8.95 -5.13
CA ASP A 227 15.63 -8.15 -4.30
C ASP A 227 15.01 -7.81 -2.93
N VAL A 228 13.70 -7.49 -2.90
CA VAL A 228 12.96 -7.25 -1.65
C VAL A 228 12.93 -8.51 -0.79
N ILE A 229 12.56 -9.66 -1.38
CA ILE A 229 12.44 -10.94 -0.67
C ILE A 229 13.81 -11.44 -0.19
N ASP A 230 14.86 -11.26 -0.98
CA ASP A 230 16.23 -11.67 -0.59
C ASP A 230 16.75 -10.84 0.60
N GLN A 231 16.39 -9.57 0.71
CA GLN A 231 16.77 -8.69 1.82
C GLN A 231 15.86 -8.87 3.05
N SER A 232 14.57 -9.08 2.85
CA SER A 232 13.56 -9.25 3.90
C SER A 232 12.55 -10.32 3.48
N PRO A 233 12.85 -11.60 3.78
CA PRO A 233 11.95 -12.70 3.43
C PRO A 233 10.57 -12.63 4.10
N ASP A 234 10.44 -11.87 5.16
CA ASP A 234 9.21 -11.58 5.89
C ASP A 234 8.41 -10.37 5.33
N TYR A 235 8.86 -9.78 4.21
CA TYR A 235 8.11 -8.74 3.50
C TYR A 235 6.93 -9.38 2.73
N VAL A 236 5.90 -9.78 3.49
CA VAL A 236 4.80 -10.63 3.02
C VAL A 236 4.07 -10.10 1.79
N ASN A 237 3.99 -8.76 1.64
CA ASN A 237 3.29 -8.13 0.52
C ASN A 237 3.99 -8.31 -0.84
N ALA A 238 5.26 -8.70 -0.85
CA ALA A 238 5.99 -8.92 -2.10
C ALA A 238 5.56 -10.20 -2.82
N TYR A 239 5.17 -11.25 -2.09
CA TYR A 239 4.85 -12.55 -2.67
C TYR A 239 3.61 -12.57 -3.58
N PRO A 240 2.46 -11.94 -3.21
CA PRO A 240 1.31 -11.86 -4.11
C PRO A 240 1.62 -11.11 -5.40
N LEU A 241 2.45 -10.07 -5.35
CA LEU A 241 2.89 -9.32 -6.53
C LEU A 241 3.83 -10.15 -7.40
N LEU A 242 4.77 -10.87 -6.78
CA LEU A 242 5.68 -11.77 -7.49
C LEU A 242 4.90 -12.88 -8.20
N ALA A 243 3.92 -13.48 -7.52
CA ALA A 243 3.01 -14.45 -8.13
C ALA A 243 2.23 -13.82 -9.30
N THR A 244 1.76 -12.58 -9.18
CA THR A 244 1.08 -11.86 -10.27
C THR A 244 2.00 -11.64 -11.48
N ALA A 245 3.25 -11.20 -11.25
CA ALA A 245 4.22 -11.02 -12.31
C ALA A 245 4.48 -12.33 -13.10
N TYR A 246 4.58 -13.45 -12.39
CA TYR A 246 4.72 -14.76 -13.03
C TYR A 246 3.44 -15.25 -13.71
N GLU A 247 2.23 -14.90 -13.20
CA GLU A 247 0.96 -15.17 -13.91
C GLU A 247 0.91 -14.47 -15.27
N HIS A 248 1.31 -13.19 -15.36
CA HIS A 248 1.39 -12.46 -16.64
C HIS A 248 2.31 -13.17 -17.64
N LYS A 249 3.37 -13.82 -17.15
CA LYS A 249 4.30 -14.61 -17.97
C LYS A 249 3.82 -16.04 -18.24
N ASN A 250 2.67 -16.45 -17.71
CA ASN A 250 2.15 -17.82 -17.74
C ASN A 250 3.12 -18.86 -17.14
N ASP A 251 3.99 -18.47 -16.20
CA ASP A 251 4.92 -19.34 -15.52
C ASP A 251 4.29 -19.93 -14.24
N ASN A 252 3.44 -20.96 -14.43
CA ASN A 252 2.71 -21.59 -13.34
C ASN A 252 3.63 -22.22 -12.27
N GLU A 253 4.83 -22.66 -12.64
CA GLU A 253 5.78 -23.21 -11.66
C GLU A 253 6.24 -22.13 -10.67
N GLN A 254 6.60 -20.95 -11.18
CA GLN A 254 7.02 -19.84 -10.33
C GLN A 254 5.86 -19.22 -9.56
N VAL A 255 4.64 -19.15 -10.14
CA VAL A 255 3.43 -18.74 -9.40
C VAL A 255 3.23 -19.64 -8.18
N LEU A 256 3.27 -20.97 -8.37
CA LEU A 256 3.10 -21.93 -7.27
C LEU A 256 4.20 -21.79 -6.21
N ARG A 257 5.45 -21.67 -6.64
CA ARG A 257 6.60 -21.50 -5.71
C ARG A 257 6.48 -20.21 -4.89
N SER A 258 6.20 -19.09 -5.55
CA SER A 258 6.04 -17.80 -4.88
C SER A 258 4.88 -17.81 -3.90
N SER A 259 3.74 -18.43 -4.29
CA SER A 259 2.58 -18.57 -3.43
C SER A 259 2.90 -19.42 -2.18
N GLN A 260 3.54 -20.58 -2.35
CA GLN A 260 3.92 -21.43 -1.22
C GLN A 260 4.95 -20.77 -0.31
N ALA A 261 5.92 -20.04 -0.88
CA ALA A 261 6.91 -19.30 -0.11
C ALA A 261 6.24 -18.20 0.72
N GLY A 262 5.34 -17.42 0.13
CA GLY A 262 4.60 -16.37 0.85
C GLY A 262 3.72 -16.94 1.97
N LEU A 263 3.05 -18.07 1.72
CA LEU A 263 2.23 -18.76 2.73
C LEU A 263 3.04 -19.31 3.90
N ALA A 264 4.34 -19.51 3.75
CA ALA A 264 5.22 -19.89 4.86
C ALA A 264 5.46 -18.72 5.85
N TYR A 265 5.34 -17.48 5.40
CA TYR A 265 5.47 -16.27 6.23
C TYR A 265 4.11 -15.69 6.64
N ASN A 266 3.09 -15.81 5.80
CA ASN A 266 1.73 -15.36 6.08
C ASN A 266 0.70 -16.43 5.67
N GLU A 267 0.35 -17.29 6.60
CA GLU A 267 -0.65 -18.35 6.40
C GLU A 267 -2.08 -17.82 6.18
N LEU A 268 -2.30 -16.51 6.41
CA LEU A 268 -3.63 -15.90 6.35
C LEU A 268 -3.94 -15.20 5.02
N ASP A 269 -3.09 -15.33 4.01
CA ASP A 269 -3.25 -14.64 2.73
C ASP A 269 -4.12 -15.45 1.74
N PRO A 270 -5.40 -15.08 1.52
CA PRO A 270 -6.29 -15.81 0.62
C PRO A 270 -5.87 -15.69 -0.85
N ILE A 271 -5.18 -14.59 -1.22
CA ILE A 271 -4.72 -14.36 -2.60
C ILE A 271 -3.68 -15.41 -2.98
N LEU A 272 -2.75 -15.72 -2.07
CA LEU A 272 -1.72 -16.72 -2.32
C LEU A 272 -2.31 -18.12 -2.40
N TYR A 273 -3.34 -18.44 -1.62
CA TYR A 273 -4.06 -19.71 -1.75
C TYR A 273 -4.74 -19.82 -3.12
N SER A 274 -5.45 -18.77 -3.57
CA SER A 274 -6.14 -18.74 -4.86
C SER A 274 -5.16 -18.88 -6.02
N LYS A 275 -4.09 -18.05 -6.04
CA LYS A 275 -3.09 -18.08 -7.11
C LYS A 275 -2.31 -19.40 -7.15
N GLY A 276 -1.85 -19.88 -6.00
CA GLY A 276 -1.11 -21.13 -5.90
C GLY A 276 -1.95 -22.34 -6.33
N ALA A 277 -3.23 -22.37 -5.95
CA ALA A 277 -4.13 -23.44 -6.35
C ALA A 277 -4.40 -23.45 -7.85
N ARG A 278 -4.64 -22.29 -8.44
CA ARG A 278 -4.84 -22.14 -9.90
C ARG A 278 -3.60 -22.59 -10.67
N ALA A 279 -2.43 -22.19 -10.20
CA ALA A 279 -1.17 -22.60 -10.80
C ALA A 279 -0.93 -24.10 -10.69
N ALA A 280 -1.20 -24.71 -9.52
CA ALA A 280 -1.12 -26.15 -9.32
C ALA A 280 -2.09 -26.92 -10.23
N ALA A 281 -3.32 -26.43 -10.39
CA ALA A 281 -4.29 -27.03 -11.30
C ALA A 281 -3.83 -26.95 -12.76
N ASN A 282 -3.27 -25.82 -13.19
CA ASN A 282 -2.71 -25.66 -14.54
C ASN A 282 -1.50 -26.58 -14.79
N LEU A 283 -0.75 -26.94 -13.75
CA LEU A 283 0.34 -27.92 -13.79
C LEU A 283 -0.16 -29.38 -13.68
N ASN A 284 -1.48 -29.59 -13.61
CA ASN A 284 -2.14 -30.87 -13.37
C ASN A 284 -1.76 -31.51 -12.00
N ASP A 285 -1.33 -30.70 -11.04
CA ASP A 285 -1.15 -31.12 -9.64
C ASP A 285 -2.43 -30.83 -8.84
N LEU A 286 -3.46 -31.63 -9.13
CA LEU A 286 -4.80 -31.44 -8.55
C LEU A 286 -4.80 -31.63 -7.03
N LYS A 287 -3.88 -32.47 -6.51
CA LYS A 287 -3.76 -32.70 -5.07
C LYS A 287 -3.27 -31.46 -4.32
N THR A 288 -2.25 -30.79 -4.85
CA THR A 288 -1.75 -29.53 -4.28
C THR A 288 -2.79 -28.43 -4.41
N ALA A 289 -3.52 -28.38 -5.54
CA ALA A 289 -4.62 -27.42 -5.73
C ALA A 289 -5.71 -27.60 -4.66
N GLU A 290 -6.17 -28.85 -4.42
CA GLU A 290 -7.18 -29.15 -3.41
C GLU A 290 -6.72 -28.81 -1.98
N ASP A 291 -5.46 -29.12 -1.63
CA ASP A 291 -4.88 -28.77 -0.33
C ASP A 291 -4.86 -27.27 -0.11
N LEU A 292 -4.37 -26.50 -1.07
CA LEU A 292 -4.31 -25.03 -0.98
C LEU A 292 -5.71 -24.43 -0.82
N LEU A 293 -6.69 -24.82 -1.63
CA LEU A 293 -8.06 -24.31 -1.55
C LEU A 293 -8.73 -24.69 -0.23
N THR A 294 -8.53 -25.91 0.22
CA THR A 294 -9.10 -26.37 1.50
C THR A 294 -8.48 -25.61 2.68
N ARG A 295 -7.19 -25.35 2.65
CA ARG A 295 -6.52 -24.55 3.69
C ARG A 295 -6.96 -23.09 3.63
N GLY A 296 -7.05 -22.51 2.44
CA GLY A 296 -7.54 -21.15 2.26
C GLY A 296 -8.98 -20.96 2.79
N LEU A 297 -9.88 -21.93 2.56
CA LEU A 297 -11.24 -21.91 3.11
C LEU A 297 -11.31 -22.15 4.62
N LYS A 298 -10.27 -22.70 5.26
CA LYS A 298 -10.19 -22.73 6.73
C LYS A 298 -9.81 -21.38 7.30
N VAL A 299 -8.99 -20.61 6.57
CA VAL A 299 -8.58 -19.26 6.94
C VAL A 299 -9.74 -18.29 6.73
N GLU A 300 -10.38 -18.35 5.58
CA GLU A 300 -11.46 -17.46 5.19
C GLU A 300 -12.68 -18.28 4.68
N PRO A 301 -13.52 -18.78 5.61
CA PRO A 301 -14.62 -19.68 5.26
C PRO A 301 -15.68 -19.08 4.34
N GLU A 302 -15.77 -17.76 4.29
CA GLU A 302 -16.76 -17.03 3.46
C GLU A 302 -16.20 -16.60 2.10
N ASN A 303 -14.96 -16.95 1.78
CA ASN A 303 -14.33 -16.60 0.51
C ASN A 303 -14.94 -17.40 -0.64
N ASN A 304 -15.81 -16.75 -1.42
CA ASN A 304 -16.51 -17.38 -2.54
C ASN A 304 -15.58 -17.74 -3.69
N ASP A 305 -14.53 -16.96 -3.96
CA ASP A 305 -13.55 -17.28 -5.02
C ASP A 305 -12.85 -18.61 -4.76
N LEU A 306 -12.33 -18.82 -3.55
CA LEU A 306 -11.70 -20.08 -3.16
C LEU A 306 -12.70 -21.25 -3.21
N ARG A 307 -13.96 -21.02 -2.78
CA ARG A 307 -15.01 -22.05 -2.80
C ARG A 307 -15.37 -22.45 -4.22
N LEU A 308 -15.51 -21.49 -5.14
CA LEU A 308 -15.81 -21.78 -6.55
C LEU A 308 -14.65 -22.46 -7.25
N GLN A 309 -13.40 -22.07 -6.96
CA GLN A 309 -12.23 -22.77 -7.49
C GLN A 309 -12.21 -24.24 -7.03
N LEU A 310 -12.48 -24.50 -5.74
CA LEU A 310 -12.55 -25.86 -5.21
C LEU A 310 -13.73 -26.65 -5.80
N SER A 311 -14.87 -25.99 -6.01
CA SER A 311 -16.03 -26.56 -6.68
C SER A 311 -15.70 -26.99 -8.11
N ASN A 312 -15.07 -26.12 -8.90
CA ASN A 312 -14.62 -26.42 -10.26
C ASN A 312 -13.62 -27.61 -10.30
N LEU A 313 -12.69 -27.65 -9.31
CA LEU A 313 -11.75 -28.75 -9.17
C LEU A 313 -12.48 -30.07 -8.90
N TYR A 314 -13.47 -30.07 -7.99
CA TYR A 314 -14.23 -31.28 -7.67
C TYR A 314 -15.08 -31.76 -8.84
N LEU A 315 -15.68 -30.87 -9.63
CA LEU A 315 -16.36 -31.24 -10.86
C LEU A 315 -15.42 -31.88 -11.87
N HIS A 316 -14.23 -31.33 -12.04
CA HIS A 316 -13.21 -31.88 -12.94
C HIS A 316 -12.78 -33.30 -12.52
N GLU A 317 -12.74 -33.56 -11.22
CA GLU A 317 -12.35 -34.87 -10.66
C GLU A 317 -13.56 -35.81 -10.46
N ASN A 318 -14.76 -35.43 -10.86
CA ASN A 318 -16.04 -36.15 -10.63
C ASN A 318 -16.30 -36.45 -9.13
N LYS A 319 -15.90 -35.52 -8.25
CA LYS A 319 -16.12 -35.57 -6.80
C LYS A 319 -17.45 -34.86 -6.44
N ASP A 320 -18.53 -35.25 -7.06
CA ASP A 320 -19.82 -34.54 -7.01
C ASP A 320 -20.38 -34.39 -5.59
N GLU A 321 -20.31 -35.42 -4.76
CA GLU A 321 -20.75 -35.36 -3.36
C GLU A 321 -19.92 -34.35 -2.53
N ALA A 322 -18.61 -34.25 -2.80
CA ALA A 322 -17.75 -33.31 -2.14
C ALA A 322 -18.07 -31.87 -2.59
N ASN A 323 -18.34 -31.67 -3.89
CA ASN A 323 -18.78 -30.41 -4.43
C ASN A 323 -20.06 -29.91 -3.73
N LEU A 324 -21.09 -30.72 -3.65
CA LEU A 324 -22.35 -30.36 -2.98
C LEU A 324 -22.17 -30.03 -1.48
N LYS A 325 -21.22 -30.67 -0.79
CA LYS A 325 -20.91 -30.37 0.61
C LYS A 325 -20.31 -28.97 0.82
N LEU A 326 -19.67 -28.39 -0.18
CA LEU A 326 -19.11 -27.02 -0.08
C LEU A 326 -20.20 -25.98 0.16
N PHE A 327 -21.39 -26.23 -0.36
CA PHE A 327 -22.51 -25.28 -0.35
C PHE A 327 -23.60 -25.64 0.68
N ALA A 328 -23.56 -26.86 1.25
CA ALA A 328 -24.65 -27.42 2.06
C ALA A 328 -24.97 -26.62 3.35
N LYS A 329 -24.13 -25.72 3.78
CA LYS A 329 -24.28 -24.91 5.02
C LYS A 329 -24.56 -23.45 4.74
N LEU A 330 -24.59 -23.05 3.47
CA LEU A 330 -24.85 -21.67 3.06
C LEU A 330 -26.33 -21.47 2.83
N ASP A 331 -26.82 -20.28 3.12
CA ASP A 331 -28.16 -19.89 2.75
C ASP A 331 -28.24 -19.67 1.22
N GLU A 332 -29.39 -20.01 0.63
CA GLU A 332 -29.57 -19.88 -0.83
C GLU A 332 -29.32 -18.44 -1.34
N SER A 333 -29.62 -17.44 -0.51
CA SER A 333 -29.37 -16.02 -0.81
C SER A 333 -27.89 -15.65 -0.91
N ASP A 334 -27.00 -16.46 -0.34
CA ASP A 334 -25.56 -16.22 -0.29
C ASP A 334 -24.81 -16.97 -1.40
N LEU A 335 -25.54 -17.78 -2.18
CA LEU A 335 -24.99 -18.55 -3.28
C LEU A 335 -24.92 -17.69 -4.55
N GLU A 336 -23.72 -17.63 -5.13
CA GLU A 336 -23.51 -17.02 -6.44
C GLU A 336 -24.12 -17.90 -7.56
N PRO A 337 -24.59 -17.31 -8.67
CA PRO A 337 -25.13 -18.08 -9.80
C PRO A 337 -24.23 -19.20 -10.31
N GLN A 338 -22.89 -19.03 -10.23
CA GLN A 338 -21.93 -20.06 -10.61
C GLN A 338 -21.99 -21.29 -9.66
N ALA A 339 -22.26 -21.07 -8.37
CA ALA A 339 -22.44 -22.16 -7.42
C ALA A 339 -23.66 -23.03 -7.80
N HIS A 340 -24.77 -22.40 -8.17
CA HIS A 340 -25.96 -23.10 -8.66
C HIS A 340 -25.68 -23.92 -9.93
N TRP A 341 -24.94 -23.33 -10.89
CA TRP A 341 -24.53 -24.08 -12.07
C TRP A 341 -23.69 -25.32 -11.69
N ASN A 342 -22.69 -25.14 -10.84
CA ASN A 342 -21.82 -26.23 -10.41
C ASN A 342 -22.59 -27.32 -9.62
N MET A 343 -23.55 -26.91 -8.78
CA MET A 343 -24.42 -27.86 -8.07
C MET A 343 -25.35 -28.59 -9.02
N ALA A 344 -25.89 -27.90 -10.05
CA ALA A 344 -26.73 -28.54 -11.06
C ALA A 344 -26.00 -29.68 -11.76
N LEU A 345 -24.75 -29.46 -12.17
CA LEU A 345 -23.90 -30.50 -12.79
C LEU A 345 -23.64 -31.68 -11.84
N SER A 346 -23.38 -31.41 -10.57
CA SER A 346 -23.15 -32.49 -9.61
C SER A 346 -24.44 -33.26 -9.32
N TYR A 347 -25.62 -32.61 -9.24
CA TYR A 347 -26.88 -33.33 -9.08
C TYR A 347 -27.24 -34.14 -10.33
N GLU A 348 -26.94 -33.64 -11.54
CA GLU A 348 -27.09 -34.39 -12.78
C GLU A 348 -26.21 -35.66 -12.77
N ASN A 349 -24.93 -35.52 -12.43
CA ASN A 349 -23.97 -36.65 -12.35
C ASN A 349 -24.38 -37.71 -11.30
N LEU A 350 -25.13 -37.31 -10.26
CA LEU A 350 -25.64 -38.17 -9.20
C LEU A 350 -27.08 -38.67 -9.48
N ASP A 351 -27.58 -38.53 -10.70
CA ASP A 351 -28.91 -38.95 -11.14
C ASP A 351 -30.06 -38.29 -10.31
N ASN A 352 -29.86 -37.09 -9.77
CA ASN A 352 -30.84 -36.33 -9.01
C ASN A 352 -31.48 -35.22 -9.86
N SER A 353 -32.28 -35.63 -10.84
CA SER A 353 -32.87 -34.72 -11.84
C SER A 353 -33.69 -33.58 -11.25
N ASP A 354 -34.48 -33.84 -10.18
CA ASP A 354 -35.32 -32.77 -9.59
C ASP A 354 -34.46 -31.62 -9.03
N LYS A 355 -33.38 -31.95 -8.33
CA LYS A 355 -32.49 -30.95 -7.80
C LYS A 355 -31.63 -30.28 -8.89
N ALA A 356 -31.11 -31.05 -9.84
CA ALA A 356 -30.38 -30.51 -10.99
C ALA A 356 -31.25 -29.47 -11.73
N LYS A 357 -32.50 -29.76 -11.97
CA LYS A 357 -33.48 -28.85 -12.60
C LYS A 357 -33.60 -27.54 -11.79
N SER A 358 -33.82 -27.66 -10.47
CA SER A 358 -33.93 -26.48 -9.60
C SER A 358 -32.70 -25.59 -9.69
N GLU A 359 -31.53 -26.17 -9.60
CA GLU A 359 -30.25 -25.42 -9.62
C GLU A 359 -29.96 -24.77 -10.99
N PHE A 360 -30.27 -25.48 -12.11
CA PHE A 360 -30.18 -24.88 -13.44
C PHE A 360 -31.09 -23.67 -13.59
N LEU A 361 -32.31 -23.74 -13.05
CA LEU A 361 -33.26 -22.62 -13.11
C LEU A 361 -32.80 -21.43 -12.27
N LEU A 362 -32.16 -21.66 -11.12
CA LEU A 362 -31.58 -20.59 -10.29
C LEU A 362 -30.36 -19.92 -10.97
N ALA A 363 -29.56 -20.68 -11.70
CA ALA A 363 -28.42 -20.14 -12.46
C ALA A 363 -28.86 -19.40 -13.74
N TYR A 364 -29.95 -19.78 -14.36
CA TYR A 364 -30.41 -19.34 -15.68
C TYR A 364 -30.44 -17.80 -15.87
N PRO A 365 -30.98 -17.00 -14.95
CA PRO A 365 -31.08 -15.55 -15.14
C PRO A 365 -29.75 -14.90 -15.48
N GLU A 366 -28.65 -15.34 -14.84
CA GLU A 366 -27.32 -14.82 -15.07
C GLU A 366 -26.69 -15.38 -16.36
N PHE A 367 -26.83 -16.69 -16.59
CA PHE A 367 -26.15 -17.39 -17.70
C PHE A 367 -26.99 -17.56 -18.96
N GLN A 368 -28.15 -16.91 -19.06
CA GLN A 368 -29.04 -17.00 -20.22
C GLN A 368 -28.41 -16.54 -21.56
N SER A 369 -27.25 -15.92 -21.54
CA SER A 369 -26.48 -15.52 -22.74
C SER A 369 -25.11 -16.22 -22.80
N ASN A 370 -24.89 -17.26 -22.00
CA ASN A 370 -23.67 -18.04 -22.01
C ASN A 370 -23.90 -19.34 -22.84
N PRO A 371 -23.25 -19.52 -24.01
CA PRO A 371 -23.47 -20.68 -24.85
C PRO A 371 -23.17 -22.01 -24.15
N SER A 372 -22.08 -22.07 -23.35
CA SER A 372 -21.71 -23.30 -22.65
C SER A 372 -22.76 -23.73 -21.64
N PHE A 373 -23.30 -22.78 -20.86
CA PHE A 373 -24.40 -23.04 -19.91
C PHE A 373 -25.66 -23.49 -20.66
N LEU A 374 -26.10 -22.77 -21.67
CA LEU A 374 -27.28 -23.11 -22.45
C LEU A 374 -27.17 -24.49 -23.06
N LYS A 375 -26.01 -24.85 -23.62
CA LYS A 375 -25.76 -26.16 -24.22
C LYS A 375 -25.86 -27.29 -23.19
N GLN A 376 -25.36 -27.09 -21.97
CA GLN A 376 -25.49 -28.06 -20.88
C GLN A 376 -26.96 -28.17 -20.44
N MET A 377 -27.65 -27.05 -20.23
CA MET A 377 -29.04 -27.01 -19.86
C MET A 377 -29.93 -27.67 -20.91
N ILE A 378 -29.70 -27.42 -22.21
CA ILE A 378 -30.42 -28.10 -23.31
C ILE A 378 -30.22 -29.61 -23.23
N ARG A 379 -28.99 -30.09 -23.06
CA ARG A 379 -28.69 -31.52 -22.95
C ARG A 379 -29.43 -32.16 -21.79
N PHE A 380 -29.38 -31.53 -20.60
CA PHE A 380 -30.08 -32.01 -19.42
C PHE A 380 -31.59 -32.08 -19.68
N PHE A 381 -32.22 -30.98 -20.10
CA PHE A 381 -33.68 -30.94 -20.29
C PHE A 381 -34.16 -31.85 -21.46
N ASN A 382 -33.33 -32.12 -22.45
CA ASN A 382 -33.64 -33.03 -23.55
C ASN A 382 -33.79 -34.50 -23.09
N THR A 383 -33.19 -34.87 -21.94
CA THR A 383 -33.36 -36.20 -21.34
C THR A 383 -34.55 -36.27 -20.42
N GLU A 384 -35.13 -35.15 -20.00
CA GLU A 384 -36.24 -35.08 -19.08
C GLU A 384 -37.59 -35.18 -19.78
N ALA A 385 -38.51 -35.97 -19.21
CA ALA A 385 -39.84 -36.12 -19.74
C ALA A 385 -40.61 -34.78 -19.74
N ASN A 386 -41.40 -34.55 -20.80
CA ASN A 386 -42.24 -33.35 -20.96
C ASN A 386 -41.51 -32.00 -20.97
N SER A 387 -40.25 -31.97 -21.39
CA SER A 387 -39.43 -30.75 -21.42
C SER A 387 -39.26 -30.16 -22.82
N THR A 388 -39.90 -30.69 -23.83
CA THR A 388 -39.75 -30.31 -25.24
C THR A 388 -39.91 -28.80 -25.47
N GLU A 389 -40.93 -28.18 -24.86
CA GLU A 389 -41.14 -26.72 -24.99
C GLU A 389 -40.02 -25.90 -24.40
N ILE A 390 -39.48 -26.29 -23.25
CA ILE A 390 -38.33 -25.64 -22.61
C ILE A 390 -37.10 -25.80 -23.48
N VAL A 391 -36.86 -27.02 -24.02
CA VAL A 391 -35.72 -27.32 -24.88
C VAL A 391 -35.76 -26.46 -26.15
N LEU A 392 -36.93 -26.33 -26.79
CA LEU A 392 -37.11 -25.48 -27.96
C LEU A 392 -36.81 -24.02 -27.66
N GLN A 393 -37.28 -23.46 -26.55
CA GLN A 393 -36.98 -22.08 -26.14
C GLN A 393 -35.49 -21.87 -25.89
N LEU A 394 -34.84 -22.82 -25.24
CA LEU A 394 -33.39 -22.77 -25.00
C LEU A 394 -32.58 -22.88 -26.31
N LEU A 395 -32.99 -23.76 -27.23
CA LEU A 395 -32.38 -23.92 -28.55
C LEU A 395 -32.49 -22.64 -29.38
N GLU A 396 -33.70 -22.03 -29.42
CA GLU A 396 -33.89 -20.74 -30.10
C GLU A 396 -32.93 -19.66 -29.59
N ARG A 397 -32.71 -19.63 -28.27
CA ARG A 397 -31.81 -18.68 -27.64
C ARG A 397 -30.34 -19.01 -27.94
N TYR A 398 -29.97 -20.29 -27.81
CA TYR A 398 -28.63 -20.80 -28.11
C TYR A 398 -28.23 -20.54 -29.56
N LEU A 399 -29.09 -20.88 -30.51
CA LEU A 399 -28.82 -20.73 -31.96
C LEU A 399 -28.71 -19.24 -32.41
N LYS A 400 -29.25 -18.28 -31.62
CA LYS A 400 -28.99 -16.87 -31.85
C LYS A 400 -27.55 -16.47 -31.49
N LEU A 401 -26.94 -17.18 -30.55
CA LEU A 401 -25.55 -16.94 -30.10
C LEU A 401 -24.55 -17.75 -30.92
N GLU A 402 -24.91 -18.99 -31.23
CA GLU A 402 -24.08 -19.99 -31.96
C GLU A 402 -24.84 -20.57 -33.15
N PRO A 403 -25.05 -19.77 -34.24
CA PRO A 403 -25.88 -20.16 -35.36
C PRO A 403 -25.25 -21.27 -36.22
N GLU A 404 -23.97 -21.54 -36.08
CA GLU A 404 -23.23 -22.53 -36.88
C GLU A 404 -23.14 -23.91 -36.19
N ASP A 405 -23.71 -24.08 -34.95
CA ASP A 405 -23.72 -25.38 -34.29
C ASP A 405 -24.77 -26.32 -34.92
N GLY A 406 -24.29 -27.12 -35.91
CA GLY A 406 -25.11 -28.02 -36.68
C GLY A 406 -25.85 -29.06 -35.86
N ASP A 407 -25.25 -29.57 -34.78
CA ASP A 407 -25.87 -30.57 -33.92
C ASP A 407 -27.12 -29.99 -33.20
N MET A 408 -26.99 -28.76 -32.69
CA MET A 408 -28.08 -28.06 -32.02
C MET A 408 -29.16 -27.62 -33.02
N GLN A 409 -28.82 -27.32 -34.23
CA GLN A 409 -29.77 -27.00 -35.30
C GLN A 409 -30.56 -28.23 -35.75
N GLU A 410 -29.89 -29.38 -35.87
CA GLU A 410 -30.56 -30.64 -36.14
C GLU A 410 -31.53 -31.04 -35.01
N LEU A 411 -31.11 -30.90 -33.74
CA LEU A 411 -31.97 -31.15 -32.59
C LEU A 411 -33.19 -30.22 -32.60
N TYR A 412 -33.02 -28.94 -32.92
CA TYR A 412 -34.13 -28.00 -33.02
C TYR A 412 -35.15 -28.44 -34.05
N ASN A 413 -34.70 -28.83 -35.28
CA ASN A 413 -35.57 -29.29 -36.35
C ASN A 413 -36.32 -30.58 -35.97
N GLN A 414 -35.67 -31.52 -35.28
CA GLN A 414 -36.27 -32.77 -34.82
C GLN A 414 -37.39 -32.57 -33.78
N LEU A 415 -37.26 -31.52 -32.95
CA LEU A 415 -38.24 -31.25 -31.86
C LEU A 415 -39.35 -30.28 -32.29
N ALA A 416 -39.13 -29.52 -33.38
CA ALA A 416 -40.10 -28.56 -33.92
C ALA A 416 -41.09 -29.15 -34.92
N ASP A 417 -40.76 -30.34 -35.48
CA ASP A 417 -41.64 -31.15 -36.36
C ASP A 417 -42.60 -32.03 -35.50
#